data_1102ee5acc52652a0ba84a928e8509a7
#
_entry.id   1102ee5acc52652a0ba84a928e8509a7
#
_cell.length_a   1.000
_cell.length_b   1.000
_cell.length_c   1.000
_cell.angle_alpha   90.00
_cell.angle_beta   90.00
_cell.angle_gamma   90.00
#
_symmetry.space_group_name_H-M   'P 1'
#
loop_
_entity.id
_entity.type
_entity.pdbx_description
1 polymer ?
#
loop_
_entity_poly.entity_id
_entity_poly.type
_entity_poly.pdbx_seq_one_letter_code
_entity_poly.pdbx_strand_id
1 'polypeptide(L)'
;AAHRAPRARTARASARDGRRAHAADADGVERVSSAENATVKHFVKLCKSKAYRDERGTVVLSSSVLMRECFGRAGEGREAKTLFVADWAEAPAGIRAKRVIRAPASVLKKCAGVNNADGLDAVGEFASPVIMNAREFVDGAKQRDVVRVLAVEGVQDPGNLGTLTRTAVAFGWDTVALLPGTCDPFNDKAMRAARGATFRVDFVAFDSFDDLASAGRELNMELYAAEPSAKEDVDPERAKAVAKACLVLGTEGQGLSDDALRACKPVAIPMSGEMESLNVGIAGGVLMYLMQATTKTR
;
A
#
# COMPACT_ATOMS: atom_id res chain seq x y z
N ALA A 1 64.31 1.44 -56.85
CA ALA A 1 63.71 0.68 -55.71
C ALA A 1 63.46 1.61 -54.53
N ALA A 2 62.24 2.08 -54.37
CA ALA A 2 61.90 3.03 -53.30
C ALA A 2 61.05 2.32 -52.28
N HIS A 3 61.56 2.20 -51.06
CA HIS A 3 60.84 1.71 -49.91
C HIS A 3 59.80 2.73 -49.45
N ARG A 4 58.53 2.33 -49.41
CA ARG A 4 57.43 3.09 -48.84
C ARG A 4 57.13 2.52 -47.46
N ALA A 5 57.30 3.33 -46.41
CA ALA A 5 56.93 3.04 -45.04
C ALA A 5 55.40 3.06 -44.84
N PRO A 6 54.82 2.26 -43.92
CA PRO A 6 53.37 2.24 -43.67
C PRO A 6 52.91 3.38 -42.74
N ARG A 7 51.82 4.03 -43.12
CA ARG A 7 51.15 5.08 -42.35
C ARG A 7 50.46 4.46 -41.09
N ALA A 8 50.74 4.98 -39.95
CA ALA A 8 50.06 4.73 -38.69
C ALA A 8 48.61 5.21 -38.76
N ARG A 9 47.66 4.28 -38.50
CA ARG A 9 46.24 4.59 -38.26
C ARG A 9 46.07 5.02 -36.82
N THR A 10 45.81 6.31 -36.58
CA THR A 10 45.41 6.82 -35.27
C THR A 10 43.96 6.36 -35.00
N ALA A 11 43.81 5.45 -34.04
CA ALA A 11 42.54 5.08 -33.50
C ALA A 11 41.98 6.23 -32.64
N ARG A 12 40.91 6.88 -33.10
CA ARG A 12 40.11 7.78 -32.28
C ARG A 12 39.30 6.94 -31.29
N ALA A 13 39.73 6.91 -30.05
CA ALA A 13 38.92 6.44 -28.92
C ALA A 13 37.81 7.47 -28.69
N SER A 14 36.55 7.12 -29.00
CA SER A 14 35.38 7.86 -28.54
C SER A 14 34.95 7.36 -27.16
N ALA A 15 35.55 7.92 -26.13
CA ALA A 15 35.00 7.85 -24.81
C ALA A 15 33.85 8.86 -24.69
N ARG A 16 32.60 8.43 -24.92
CA ARG A 16 31.43 9.15 -24.45
C ARG A 16 31.04 8.57 -23.11
N ASP A 17 31.74 9.00 -22.06
CA ASP A 17 31.33 8.83 -20.68
C ASP A 17 30.13 9.76 -20.41
N GLY A 18 28.92 9.17 -20.43
CA GLY A 18 27.65 9.89 -20.29
C GLY A 18 27.31 10.24 -18.84
N ARG A 19 28.25 10.76 -18.06
CA ARG A 19 27.94 11.45 -16.81
C ARG A 19 27.43 12.85 -17.10
N ARG A 20 26.13 12.98 -17.41
CA ARG A 20 25.49 14.30 -17.31
C ARG A 20 25.43 14.66 -15.83
N ALA A 21 26.27 15.63 -15.46
CA ALA A 21 26.27 16.24 -14.15
C ALA A 21 24.87 16.76 -13.80
N HIS A 22 24.47 16.54 -12.56
CA HIS A 22 23.31 17.20 -11.97
C HIS A 22 23.62 18.69 -11.95
N ALA A 23 22.88 19.50 -12.72
CA ALA A 23 23.00 20.94 -12.64
C ALA A 23 22.30 21.39 -11.35
N ALA A 24 23.08 21.85 -10.38
CA ALA A 24 22.55 22.70 -9.31
C ALA A 24 22.51 24.14 -9.86
N ASP A 25 21.38 24.81 -9.70
CA ASP A 25 21.26 26.23 -10.01
C ASP A 25 22.04 27.08 -9.01
N ALA A 26 22.14 28.40 -9.26
CA ALA A 26 22.83 29.38 -8.43
C ALA A 26 22.40 29.35 -6.95
N ASP A 27 21.21 28.77 -6.65
CA ASP A 27 20.65 28.62 -5.28
C ASP A 27 21.00 27.27 -4.63
N GLY A 28 21.83 26.42 -5.26
CA GLY A 28 22.22 25.10 -4.72
C GLY A 28 21.10 24.04 -4.75
N VAL A 29 19.97 24.29 -5.43
CA VAL A 29 18.83 23.39 -5.51
C VAL A 29 18.99 22.47 -6.72
N GLU A 30 18.95 21.17 -6.48
CA GLU A 30 19.00 20.16 -7.53
C GLU A 30 17.75 20.21 -8.43
N ARG A 31 17.95 20.20 -9.76
CA ARG A 31 16.86 20.17 -10.76
C ARG A 31 16.96 18.98 -11.69
N VAL A 32 15.81 18.39 -12.01
CA VAL A 32 15.68 17.29 -12.96
C VAL A 32 14.55 17.60 -13.95
N SER A 33 14.90 17.83 -15.21
CA SER A 33 13.94 18.11 -16.28
C SER A 33 13.70 16.92 -17.22
N SER A 34 14.57 15.92 -17.20
CA SER A 34 14.49 14.78 -18.11
C SER A 34 13.81 13.56 -17.45
N ALA A 35 12.81 13.01 -18.13
CA ALA A 35 12.18 11.75 -17.78
C ALA A 35 13.15 10.54 -17.86
N GLU A 36 14.27 10.67 -18.55
CA GLU A 36 15.32 9.65 -18.69
C GLU A 36 16.35 9.66 -17.54
N ASN A 37 16.22 10.59 -16.61
CA ASN A 37 17.06 10.67 -15.41
C ASN A 37 16.95 9.38 -14.58
N ALA A 38 18.08 8.93 -14.02
CA ALA A 38 18.13 7.68 -13.24
C ALA A 38 17.20 7.70 -12.03
N THR A 39 17.06 8.84 -11.34
CA THR A 39 16.15 9.00 -10.18
C THR A 39 14.69 8.88 -10.62
N VAL A 40 14.31 9.44 -11.78
CA VAL A 40 12.95 9.29 -12.32
C VAL A 40 12.66 7.82 -12.66
N LYS A 41 13.60 7.13 -13.31
CA LYS A 41 13.49 5.69 -13.60
C LYS A 41 13.35 4.84 -12.33
N HIS A 42 14.04 5.22 -11.26
CA HIS A 42 13.90 4.58 -9.94
C HIS A 42 12.46 4.72 -9.41
N PHE A 43 11.88 5.92 -9.41
CA PHE A 43 10.50 6.15 -8.98
C PHE A 43 9.49 5.37 -9.84
N VAL A 44 9.67 5.34 -11.16
CA VAL A 44 8.83 4.54 -12.06
C VAL A 44 8.87 3.05 -11.70
N LYS A 45 10.04 2.51 -11.35
CA LYS A 45 10.17 1.12 -10.91
C LYS A 45 9.48 0.89 -9.56
N LEU A 46 9.61 1.80 -8.60
CA LEU A 46 8.90 1.73 -7.32
C LEU A 46 7.37 1.70 -7.51
N CYS A 47 6.82 2.52 -8.42
CA CYS A 47 5.38 2.48 -8.70
C CYS A 47 4.93 1.15 -9.33
N LYS A 48 5.74 0.56 -10.23
CA LYS A 48 5.32 -0.58 -11.07
C LYS A 48 5.64 -1.95 -10.51
N SER A 49 6.68 -2.11 -9.69
CA SER A 49 7.22 -3.41 -9.31
C SER A 49 7.18 -3.62 -7.80
N LYS A 50 6.35 -4.58 -7.35
CA LYS A 50 6.34 -5.05 -5.96
C LYS A 50 7.73 -5.53 -5.54
N ALA A 51 8.34 -6.43 -6.30
CA ALA A 51 9.68 -6.97 -6.00
C ALA A 51 10.74 -5.86 -5.83
N TYR A 52 10.63 -4.79 -6.62
CA TYR A 52 11.57 -3.67 -6.49
C TYR A 52 11.28 -2.82 -5.23
N ARG A 53 10.01 -2.65 -4.83
CA ARG A 53 9.66 -2.02 -3.54
C ARG A 53 10.19 -2.83 -2.37
N ASP A 54 9.98 -4.15 -2.40
CA ASP A 54 10.43 -5.07 -1.36
C ASP A 54 11.96 -5.04 -1.22
N GLU A 55 12.70 -5.09 -2.35
CA GLU A 55 14.18 -4.98 -2.37
C GLU A 55 14.65 -3.64 -1.77
N ARG A 56 13.96 -2.55 -2.07
CA ARG A 56 14.35 -1.20 -1.62
C ARG A 56 13.82 -0.83 -0.24
N GLY A 57 12.82 -1.54 0.25
CA GLY A 57 12.10 -1.22 1.48
C GLY A 57 11.47 0.17 1.44
N THR A 58 10.99 0.60 0.24
CA THR A 58 10.44 1.95 0.05
C THR A 58 9.23 1.97 -0.86
N VAL A 59 8.40 2.98 -0.65
CA VAL A 59 7.18 3.28 -1.40
C VAL A 59 7.17 4.73 -1.87
N VAL A 60 6.34 5.00 -2.87
CA VAL A 60 6.13 6.36 -3.41
C VAL A 60 4.82 6.93 -2.90
N LEU A 61 4.86 8.13 -2.32
CA LEU A 61 3.69 8.94 -2.00
C LEU A 61 3.57 10.09 -3.00
N SER A 62 2.44 10.16 -3.68
CA SER A 62 2.12 11.18 -4.66
C SER A 62 1.21 12.26 -4.05
N SER A 63 1.67 13.49 -4.02
CA SER A 63 1.11 14.73 -3.47
C SER A 63 1.40 15.00 -1.99
N SER A 64 1.54 16.28 -1.68
CA SER A 64 1.69 16.78 -0.30
C SER A 64 0.47 16.43 0.57
N VAL A 65 -0.71 16.36 -0.02
CA VAL A 65 -1.95 15.97 0.67
C VAL A 65 -1.85 14.56 1.19
N LEU A 66 -1.46 13.59 0.34
CA LEU A 66 -1.31 12.20 0.77
C LEU A 66 -0.20 12.05 1.82
N MET A 67 0.92 12.75 1.67
CA MET A 67 1.99 12.73 2.67
C MET A 67 1.49 13.22 4.04
N ARG A 68 0.71 14.31 4.08
CA ARG A 68 0.10 14.81 5.32
C ARG A 68 -0.91 13.83 5.91
N GLU A 69 -1.68 13.14 5.08
CA GLU A 69 -2.61 12.10 5.55
C GLU A 69 -1.88 10.90 6.16
N CYS A 70 -0.74 10.51 5.57
CA CYS A 70 0.08 9.43 6.11
C CYS A 70 0.73 9.77 7.45
N PHE A 71 1.24 11.01 7.60
CA PHE A 71 2.14 11.36 8.71
C PHE A 71 1.58 12.43 9.66
N GLY A 72 0.35 12.92 9.43
CA GLY A 72 -0.26 13.98 10.22
C GLY A 72 0.29 15.37 9.91
N ARG A 73 -0.28 16.40 10.60
CA ARG A 73 0.14 17.80 10.39
C ARG A 73 1.56 18.09 10.90
N ALA A 74 2.03 17.34 11.86
CA ALA A 74 3.35 17.53 12.47
C ALA A 74 4.48 16.84 11.71
N GLY A 75 4.19 15.98 10.72
CA GLY A 75 5.22 15.24 9.99
C GLY A 75 6.08 14.34 10.87
N GLU A 76 5.53 13.88 12.01
CA GLU A 76 6.29 13.23 13.06
C GLU A 76 7.10 12.05 12.54
N GLY A 77 8.42 12.26 12.48
CA GLY A 77 9.42 11.21 12.45
C GLY A 77 9.73 10.58 11.08
N ARG A 78 8.98 10.86 10.01
CA ARG A 78 9.27 10.23 8.73
C ARG A 78 9.95 11.18 7.75
N GLU A 79 11.15 10.78 7.33
CA GLU A 79 11.99 11.51 6.39
C GLU A 79 11.92 10.85 5.01
N ALA A 80 11.63 11.63 3.98
CA ALA A 80 11.73 11.16 2.61
C ALA A 80 13.20 10.89 2.24
N LYS A 81 13.49 9.76 1.60
CA LYS A 81 14.82 9.52 1.00
C LYS A 81 15.08 10.53 -0.12
N THR A 82 14.08 10.71 -0.98
CA THR A 82 14.09 11.68 -2.07
C THR A 82 12.71 12.29 -2.20
N LEU A 83 12.65 13.61 -2.35
CA LEU A 83 11.43 14.38 -2.55
C LEU A 83 11.53 15.19 -3.83
N PHE A 84 10.72 14.86 -4.82
CA PHE A 84 10.48 15.74 -5.97
C PHE A 84 9.42 16.77 -5.61
N VAL A 85 9.68 18.02 -5.91
CA VAL A 85 8.77 19.16 -5.72
C VAL A 85 8.57 19.86 -7.05
N ALA A 86 7.34 20.19 -7.39
CA ALA A 86 7.04 20.91 -8.62
C ALA A 86 7.72 22.29 -8.65
N ASP A 87 8.14 22.76 -9.83
CA ASP A 87 8.81 24.07 -9.98
C ASP A 87 7.97 25.24 -9.42
N TRP A 88 6.64 25.11 -9.48
CA TRP A 88 5.68 26.12 -9.02
C TRP A 88 5.25 25.97 -7.55
N ALA A 89 5.57 24.84 -6.88
CA ALA A 89 5.09 24.53 -5.54
C ALA A 89 6.16 24.74 -4.48
N GLU A 90 5.76 24.94 -3.25
CA GLU A 90 6.65 24.86 -2.09
C GLU A 90 6.82 23.42 -1.61
N ALA A 91 7.93 23.14 -0.95
CA ALA A 91 8.13 21.84 -0.30
C ALA A 91 7.04 21.62 0.76
N PRO A 92 6.46 20.40 0.88
CA PRO A 92 5.40 20.14 1.84
C PRO A 92 5.83 20.46 3.27
N ALA A 93 5.09 21.32 3.95
CA ALA A 93 5.37 21.68 5.34
C ALA A 93 5.35 20.43 6.25
N GLY A 94 6.32 20.31 7.14
CA GLY A 94 6.45 19.18 8.07
C GLY A 94 7.06 17.91 7.48
N ILE A 95 7.36 17.86 6.16
CA ILE A 95 8.01 16.71 5.52
C ILE A 95 9.51 17.02 5.37
N ARG A 96 10.34 16.31 6.13
CA ARG A 96 11.79 16.34 5.95
C ARG A 96 12.21 15.44 4.79
N ALA A 97 13.30 15.77 4.12
CA ALA A 97 13.85 14.95 3.05
C ALA A 97 15.38 15.01 3.04
N LYS A 98 16.03 13.86 2.80
CA LYS A 98 17.50 13.80 2.62
C LYS A 98 17.95 14.47 1.33
N ARG A 99 17.10 14.45 0.30
CA ARG A 99 17.37 15.02 -1.01
C ARG A 99 16.08 15.65 -1.56
N VAL A 100 16.15 16.91 -1.92
CA VAL A 100 15.05 17.63 -2.56
C VAL A 100 15.42 17.95 -4.00
N ILE A 101 14.51 17.67 -4.93
CA ILE A 101 14.72 17.86 -6.37
C ILE A 101 13.56 18.67 -6.93
N ARG A 102 13.85 19.78 -7.59
CA ARG A 102 12.86 20.54 -8.36
C ARG A 102 12.65 19.92 -9.72
N ALA A 103 11.40 19.82 -10.17
CA ALA A 103 11.10 19.24 -11.46
C ALA A 103 9.77 19.76 -12.05
N PRO A 104 9.65 19.79 -13.40
CA PRO A 104 8.41 20.16 -14.07
C PRO A 104 7.32 19.10 -13.84
N ALA A 105 6.05 19.48 -14.00
CA ALA A 105 4.89 18.63 -13.81
C ALA A 105 4.95 17.30 -14.61
N SER A 106 5.54 17.32 -15.81
CA SER A 106 5.73 16.13 -16.65
C SER A 106 6.63 15.07 -16.01
N VAL A 107 7.66 15.49 -15.27
CA VAL A 107 8.56 14.59 -14.52
C VAL A 107 7.86 14.07 -13.27
N LEU A 108 7.17 14.91 -12.50
CA LEU A 108 6.41 14.49 -11.34
C LEU A 108 5.34 13.46 -11.72
N LYS A 109 4.58 13.72 -12.79
CA LYS A 109 3.58 12.78 -13.35
C LYS A 109 4.19 11.39 -13.58
N LYS A 110 5.38 11.34 -14.18
CA LYS A 110 6.09 10.08 -14.46
C LYS A 110 6.56 9.41 -13.16
N CYS A 111 7.09 10.17 -12.20
CA CYS A 111 7.50 9.68 -10.89
C CYS A 111 6.32 9.12 -10.08
N ALA A 112 5.15 9.74 -10.16
CA ALA A 112 3.94 9.33 -9.44
C ALA A 112 3.19 8.18 -10.12
N GLY A 113 3.52 7.82 -11.37
CA GLY A 113 2.82 6.78 -12.12
C GLY A 113 1.35 7.12 -12.45
N VAL A 114 0.99 8.41 -12.50
CA VAL A 114 -0.38 8.87 -12.75
C VAL A 114 -0.57 9.36 -14.18
N ASN A 115 -1.81 9.33 -14.67
CA ASN A 115 -2.13 9.82 -16.02
C ASN A 115 -2.38 11.33 -16.08
N ASN A 116 -2.75 11.95 -14.98
CA ASN A 116 -2.93 13.39 -14.85
C ASN A 116 -2.03 13.96 -13.75
N ALA A 117 -1.47 15.14 -13.99
CA ALA A 117 -0.60 15.86 -13.06
C ALA A 117 -1.31 17.02 -12.35
N ASP A 118 -2.64 17.22 -12.56
CA ASP A 118 -3.37 18.32 -11.94
C ASP A 118 -3.30 18.23 -10.43
N GLY A 119 -2.82 19.29 -9.80
CA GLY A 119 -2.61 19.36 -8.35
C GLY A 119 -1.46 18.51 -7.80
N LEU A 120 -0.63 17.91 -8.66
CA LEU A 120 0.54 17.14 -8.23
C LEU A 120 1.71 18.09 -7.91
N ASP A 121 1.83 18.46 -6.67
CA ASP A 121 2.80 19.41 -6.14
C ASP A 121 4.13 18.75 -5.69
N ALA A 122 4.07 17.51 -5.21
CA ALA A 122 5.23 16.76 -4.75
C ALA A 122 5.08 15.25 -4.93
N VAL A 123 6.22 14.55 -5.04
CA VAL A 123 6.30 13.07 -5.06
C VAL A 123 7.49 12.65 -4.22
N GLY A 124 7.25 11.84 -3.17
CA GLY A 124 8.28 11.46 -2.22
C GLY A 124 8.49 9.95 -2.13
N GLU A 125 9.73 9.54 -1.88
CA GLU A 125 10.12 8.17 -1.55
C GLU A 125 10.27 8.04 -0.03
N PHE A 126 9.52 7.12 0.57
CA PHE A 126 9.52 6.88 2.02
C PHE A 126 9.78 5.41 2.35
N ALA A 127 10.21 5.13 3.57
CA ALA A 127 10.29 3.76 4.06
C ALA A 127 8.89 3.10 4.02
N SER A 128 8.84 1.87 3.50
CA SER A 128 7.62 1.07 3.47
C SER A 128 7.20 0.68 4.89
N PRO A 129 5.91 0.61 5.20
CA PRO A 129 5.45 -0.15 6.35
C PRO A 129 5.91 -1.61 6.25
N VAL A 130 6.03 -2.27 7.39
CA VAL A 130 6.39 -3.69 7.45
C VAL A 130 5.13 -4.53 7.29
N ILE A 131 5.21 -5.61 6.52
CA ILE A 131 4.22 -6.68 6.54
C ILE A 131 4.78 -7.79 7.43
N MET A 132 4.10 -8.08 8.53
CA MET A 132 4.47 -9.14 9.46
C MET A 132 4.23 -10.52 8.83
N ASN A 133 4.98 -11.52 9.25
CA ASN A 133 4.61 -12.92 9.03
C ASN A 133 3.62 -13.40 10.13
N ALA A 134 3.07 -14.60 9.96
CA ALA A 134 2.10 -15.18 10.88
C ALA A 134 2.62 -15.26 12.34
N ARG A 135 3.89 -15.63 12.54
CA ARG A 135 4.50 -15.75 13.87
C ARG A 135 4.68 -14.40 14.56
N GLU A 136 5.24 -13.42 13.84
CA GLU A 136 5.38 -12.05 14.33
C GLU A 136 4.03 -11.43 14.69
N PHE A 137 2.99 -11.73 13.90
CA PHE A 137 1.62 -11.29 14.19
C PHE A 137 1.11 -11.89 15.49
N VAL A 138 1.19 -13.21 15.67
CA VAL A 138 0.68 -13.89 16.88
C VAL A 138 1.38 -13.38 18.14
N ASP A 139 2.70 -13.29 18.12
CA ASP A 139 3.48 -12.81 19.25
C ASP A 139 3.16 -11.33 19.56
N GLY A 140 3.05 -10.48 18.56
CA GLY A 140 2.69 -9.07 18.72
C GLY A 140 1.22 -8.87 19.12
N ALA A 141 0.29 -9.69 18.62
CA ALA A 141 -1.13 -9.60 18.92
C ALA A 141 -1.44 -9.90 20.39
N LYS A 142 -0.71 -10.85 21.00
CA LYS A 142 -0.82 -11.16 22.45
C LYS A 142 -0.41 -9.98 23.31
N GLN A 143 0.63 -9.25 22.90
CA GLN A 143 1.17 -8.11 23.65
C GLN A 143 0.30 -6.85 23.52
N ARG A 144 -0.29 -6.63 22.32
CA ARG A 144 -1.04 -5.40 21.99
C ARG A 144 -2.56 -5.52 22.13
N ASP A 145 -3.05 -6.68 22.58
CA ASP A 145 -4.48 -7.00 22.69
C ASP A 145 -5.23 -6.71 21.38
N VAL A 146 -4.78 -7.34 20.28
CA VAL A 146 -5.45 -7.27 18.98
C VAL A 146 -6.81 -7.95 19.09
N VAL A 147 -7.88 -7.21 18.79
CA VAL A 147 -9.25 -7.69 18.97
C VAL A 147 -10.06 -7.76 17.68
N ARG A 148 -9.66 -7.02 16.63
CA ARG A 148 -10.35 -7.01 15.34
C ARG A 148 -9.34 -7.13 14.19
N VAL A 149 -9.52 -8.17 13.38
CA VAL A 149 -8.70 -8.46 12.21
C VAL A 149 -9.59 -8.50 10.97
N LEU A 150 -9.24 -7.74 9.95
CA LEU A 150 -9.81 -7.87 8.62
C LEU A 150 -8.91 -8.79 7.79
N ALA A 151 -9.38 -9.95 7.38
CA ALA A 151 -8.68 -10.81 6.44
C ALA A 151 -9.26 -10.66 5.03
N VAL A 152 -8.41 -10.57 4.04
CA VAL A 152 -8.80 -10.43 2.63
C VAL A 152 -8.17 -11.54 1.81
N GLU A 153 -9.00 -12.35 1.14
CA GLU A 153 -8.59 -13.49 0.33
C GLU A 153 -8.84 -13.20 -1.13
N GLY A 154 -7.75 -13.08 -1.91
CA GLY A 154 -7.84 -12.92 -3.36
C GLY A 154 -8.38 -11.56 -3.85
N VAL A 155 -8.47 -10.53 -3.03
CA VAL A 155 -8.91 -9.19 -3.43
C VAL A 155 -7.87 -8.58 -4.37
N GLN A 156 -8.15 -8.56 -5.68
CA GLN A 156 -7.21 -8.17 -6.72
C GLN A 156 -7.25 -6.69 -7.09
N ASP A 157 -8.39 -5.99 -6.92
CA ASP A 157 -8.45 -4.55 -7.19
C ASP A 157 -7.80 -3.74 -6.07
N PRO A 158 -6.73 -2.99 -6.37
CA PRO A 158 -6.05 -2.18 -5.36
C PRO A 158 -6.91 -1.07 -4.77
N GLY A 159 -7.93 -0.62 -5.51
CA GLY A 159 -8.89 0.38 -5.02
C GLY A 159 -9.75 -0.19 -3.91
N ASN A 160 -10.24 -1.42 -4.06
CA ASN A 160 -11.01 -2.12 -3.03
C ASN A 160 -10.14 -2.40 -1.80
N LEU A 161 -8.91 -2.91 -1.97
CA LEU A 161 -8.01 -3.13 -0.85
C LEU A 161 -7.71 -1.83 -0.08
N GLY A 162 -7.42 -0.73 -0.79
CA GLY A 162 -7.19 0.56 -0.16
C GLY A 162 -8.42 1.11 0.56
N THR A 163 -9.61 0.94 -0.01
CA THR A 163 -10.89 1.31 0.63
C THR A 163 -11.13 0.50 1.89
N LEU A 164 -10.94 -0.81 1.84
CA LEU A 164 -11.05 -1.71 3.00
C LEU A 164 -10.05 -1.33 4.10
N THR A 165 -8.80 -1.09 3.74
CA THR A 165 -7.76 -0.64 4.68
C THR A 165 -8.14 0.67 5.37
N ARG A 166 -8.65 1.66 4.60
CA ARG A 166 -9.12 2.93 5.16
C ARG A 166 -10.28 2.75 6.11
N THR A 167 -11.23 1.90 5.74
CA THR A 167 -12.43 1.61 6.53
C THR A 167 -12.07 0.86 7.82
N ALA A 168 -11.13 -0.09 7.76
CA ALA A 168 -10.60 -0.77 8.93
C ALA A 168 -10.03 0.22 9.96
N VAL A 169 -9.18 1.15 9.53
CA VAL A 169 -8.65 2.20 10.41
C VAL A 169 -9.76 3.09 10.97
N ALA A 170 -10.74 3.48 10.12
CA ALA A 170 -11.83 4.36 10.55
C ALA A 170 -12.71 3.73 11.63
N PHE A 171 -12.92 2.41 11.59
CA PHE A 171 -13.73 1.68 12.57
C PHE A 171 -12.91 1.02 13.69
N GLY A 172 -11.62 1.35 13.79
CA GLY A 172 -10.77 0.88 14.89
C GLY A 172 -10.38 -0.60 14.81
N TRP A 173 -10.37 -1.17 13.59
CA TRP A 173 -9.81 -2.50 13.35
C TRP A 173 -8.28 -2.45 13.43
N ASP A 174 -7.67 -3.44 14.04
CA ASP A 174 -6.26 -3.41 14.44
C ASP A 174 -5.31 -3.83 13.33
N THR A 175 -5.72 -4.80 12.52
CA THR A 175 -4.84 -5.48 11.56
C THR A 175 -5.58 -5.82 10.28
N VAL A 176 -4.89 -5.72 9.15
CA VAL A 176 -5.32 -6.26 7.85
C VAL A 176 -4.46 -7.46 7.50
N ALA A 177 -5.08 -8.64 7.45
CA ALA A 177 -4.45 -9.89 7.06
C ALA A 177 -4.61 -10.12 5.55
N LEU A 178 -3.50 -10.36 4.87
CA LEU A 178 -3.42 -10.60 3.44
C LEU A 178 -3.26 -12.09 3.20
N LEU A 179 -4.25 -12.71 2.57
CA LEU A 179 -4.23 -14.10 2.13
C LEU A 179 -3.79 -14.19 0.65
N PRO A 180 -3.44 -15.39 0.17
CA PRO A 180 -3.00 -15.59 -1.21
C PRO A 180 -3.96 -14.99 -2.25
N GLY A 181 -3.39 -14.50 -3.35
CA GLY A 181 -4.15 -13.86 -4.44
C GLY A 181 -4.51 -12.39 -4.19
N THR A 182 -4.32 -11.87 -2.98
CA THR A 182 -4.57 -10.46 -2.66
C THR A 182 -3.49 -9.56 -3.26
N CYS A 183 -3.90 -8.42 -3.83
CA CYS A 183 -2.98 -7.45 -4.39
C CYS A 183 -2.11 -6.78 -3.31
N ASP A 184 -1.01 -6.16 -3.76
CA ASP A 184 -0.07 -5.48 -2.89
C ASP A 184 -0.68 -4.21 -2.25
N PRO A 185 -0.74 -4.08 -0.91
CA PRO A 185 -1.26 -2.90 -0.22
C PRO A 185 -0.41 -1.65 -0.47
N PHE A 186 0.84 -1.82 -0.92
CA PHE A 186 1.76 -0.73 -1.26
C PHE A 186 1.77 -0.38 -2.75
N ASN A 187 0.85 -0.96 -3.53
CA ASN A 187 0.54 -0.47 -4.86
C ASN A 187 0.07 0.99 -4.77
N ASP A 188 0.49 1.83 -5.72
CA ASP A 188 0.18 3.26 -5.71
C ASP A 188 -1.33 3.57 -5.73
N LYS A 189 -2.14 2.76 -6.43
CA LYS A 189 -3.60 2.88 -6.45
C LYS A 189 -4.21 2.51 -5.08
N ALA A 190 -3.71 1.43 -4.44
CA ALA A 190 -4.16 1.03 -3.10
C ALA A 190 -3.82 2.12 -2.06
N MET A 191 -2.60 2.64 -2.09
CA MET A 191 -2.16 3.68 -1.16
C MET A 191 -2.96 4.99 -1.31
N ARG A 192 -3.28 5.39 -2.55
CA ARG A 192 -4.15 6.56 -2.78
C ARG A 192 -5.57 6.34 -2.25
N ALA A 193 -6.15 5.16 -2.48
CA ALA A 193 -7.48 4.82 -1.98
C ALA A 193 -7.52 4.74 -0.44
N ALA A 194 -6.45 4.23 0.17
CA ALA A 194 -6.31 4.12 1.62
C ALA A 194 -6.15 5.47 2.34
N ARG A 195 -5.79 6.56 1.64
CA ARG A 195 -5.73 7.92 2.21
C ARG A 195 -4.91 7.98 3.51
N GLY A 196 -3.72 7.38 3.51
CA GLY A 196 -2.81 7.33 4.66
C GLY A 196 -3.08 6.22 5.68
N ALA A 197 -4.17 5.48 5.58
CA ALA A 197 -4.49 4.36 6.47
C ALA A 197 -3.42 3.26 6.42
N THR A 198 -2.79 3.07 5.26
CA THR A 198 -1.69 2.10 5.05
C THR A 198 -0.52 2.28 6.05
N PHE A 199 -0.33 3.47 6.60
CA PHE A 199 0.71 3.76 7.61
C PHE A 199 0.20 3.72 9.05
N ARG A 200 -1.07 3.39 9.27
CA ARG A 200 -1.75 3.43 10.58
C ARG A 200 -2.34 2.09 11.02
N VAL A 201 -2.35 1.11 10.14
CA VAL A 201 -2.81 -0.25 10.41
C VAL A 201 -1.64 -1.20 10.26
N ASP A 202 -1.65 -2.26 11.02
CA ASP A 202 -0.68 -3.35 10.85
C ASP A 202 -1.11 -4.27 9.72
N PHE A 203 -0.15 -4.71 8.91
CA PHE A 203 -0.36 -5.74 7.90
C PHE A 203 0.32 -7.04 8.31
N VAL A 204 -0.36 -8.15 8.06
CA VAL A 204 0.22 -9.50 8.19
C VAL A 204 -0.05 -10.27 6.90
N ALA A 205 0.93 -11.04 6.42
CA ALA A 205 0.74 -11.96 5.31
C ALA A 205 0.69 -13.39 5.85
N PHE A 206 -0.29 -14.16 5.35
CA PHE A 206 -0.41 -15.60 5.59
C PHE A 206 -0.21 -16.34 4.27
N ASP A 207 0.52 -17.45 4.33
CA ASP A 207 0.79 -18.28 3.15
C ASP A 207 -0.41 -19.13 2.75
N SER A 208 -1.34 -19.38 3.69
CA SER A 208 -2.57 -20.13 3.47
C SER A 208 -3.69 -19.66 4.42
N PHE A 209 -4.92 -20.08 4.12
CA PHE A 209 -6.04 -19.89 5.05
C PHE A 209 -5.85 -20.69 6.34
N ASP A 210 -5.26 -21.89 6.27
CA ASP A 210 -4.99 -22.74 7.44
C ASP A 210 -4.03 -22.06 8.44
N ASP A 211 -3.07 -21.26 7.96
CA ASP A 211 -2.18 -20.48 8.81
C ASP A 211 -2.96 -19.38 9.55
N LEU A 212 -3.88 -18.69 8.88
CA LEU A 212 -4.78 -17.72 9.50
C LEU A 212 -5.67 -18.41 10.55
N ALA A 213 -6.27 -19.57 10.23
CA ALA A 213 -7.11 -20.32 11.13
C ALA A 213 -6.33 -20.81 12.37
N SER A 214 -5.07 -21.19 12.18
CA SER A 214 -4.17 -21.60 13.28
C SER A 214 -3.83 -20.42 14.19
N ALA A 215 -3.51 -19.27 13.64
CA ALA A 215 -3.29 -18.03 14.37
C ALA A 215 -4.56 -17.61 15.14
N GLY A 216 -5.73 -17.73 14.51
CA GLY A 216 -7.03 -17.46 15.15
C GLY A 216 -7.27 -18.33 16.39
N ARG A 217 -7.01 -19.64 16.30
CA ARG A 217 -7.11 -20.56 17.44
C ARG A 217 -6.15 -20.18 18.57
N GLU A 218 -4.89 -19.87 18.24
CA GLU A 218 -3.87 -19.49 19.22
C GLU A 218 -4.21 -18.17 19.95
N LEU A 219 -4.92 -17.26 19.27
CA LEU A 219 -5.36 -15.97 19.82
C LEU A 219 -6.76 -16.01 20.46
N ASN A 220 -7.46 -17.16 20.43
CA ASN A 220 -8.87 -17.31 20.82
C ASN A 220 -9.77 -16.32 20.06
N MET A 221 -9.55 -16.19 18.75
CA MET A 221 -10.28 -15.29 17.86
C MET A 221 -11.33 -16.06 17.08
N GLU A 222 -12.56 -15.58 17.06
CA GLU A 222 -13.62 -16.13 16.22
C GLU A 222 -13.47 -15.67 14.77
N LEU A 223 -13.59 -16.60 13.84
CA LEU A 223 -13.48 -16.32 12.40
C LEU A 223 -14.88 -16.24 11.79
N TYR A 224 -15.13 -15.20 11.01
CA TYR A 224 -16.37 -14.92 10.31
C TYR A 224 -16.13 -14.78 8.81
N ALA A 225 -16.89 -15.48 7.98
CA ALA A 225 -16.85 -15.42 6.52
C ALA A 225 -18.00 -14.54 6.00
N ALA A 226 -17.69 -13.53 5.22
CA ALA A 226 -18.71 -12.77 4.50
C ALA A 226 -19.25 -13.61 3.35
N GLU A 227 -20.44 -14.22 3.55
CA GLU A 227 -21.05 -15.16 2.63
C GLU A 227 -22.53 -14.81 2.42
N PRO A 228 -22.87 -14.09 1.32
CA PRO A 228 -24.22 -13.60 1.09
C PRO A 228 -25.26 -14.71 0.85
N SER A 229 -24.84 -15.89 0.41
CA SER A 229 -25.74 -17.02 0.11
C SER A 229 -25.92 -18.02 1.25
N ALA A 230 -25.34 -17.75 2.44
CA ALA A 230 -25.47 -18.63 3.58
C ALA A 230 -26.94 -18.80 4.00
N LYS A 231 -27.38 -20.08 4.17
CA LYS A 231 -28.75 -20.38 4.62
C LYS A 231 -28.97 -20.07 6.09
N GLU A 232 -27.92 -20.26 6.88
CA GLU A 232 -27.87 -19.96 8.31
C GLU A 232 -26.68 -19.04 8.53
N ASP A 233 -26.93 -17.77 8.78
CA ASP A 233 -25.93 -16.77 9.06
C ASP A 233 -25.98 -16.31 10.51
N VAL A 234 -24.85 -15.83 10.98
CA VAL A 234 -24.76 -15.16 12.28
C VAL A 234 -25.09 -13.69 12.06
N ASP A 235 -25.99 -13.17 12.87
CA ASP A 235 -26.22 -11.73 12.93
C ASP A 235 -24.88 -11.00 13.19
N PRO A 236 -24.41 -10.12 12.29
CA PRO A 236 -23.16 -9.42 12.46
C PRO A 236 -23.06 -8.63 13.77
N GLU A 237 -24.20 -8.15 14.32
CA GLU A 237 -24.21 -7.45 15.60
C GLU A 237 -23.84 -8.35 16.79
N ARG A 238 -24.10 -9.66 16.69
CA ARG A 238 -23.66 -10.62 17.71
C ARG A 238 -22.14 -10.74 17.75
N ALA A 239 -21.47 -10.60 16.62
CA ALA A 239 -20.01 -10.59 16.55
C ALA A 239 -19.38 -9.37 17.26
N LYS A 240 -20.17 -8.31 17.47
CA LYS A 240 -19.75 -7.14 18.25
C LYS A 240 -19.45 -7.49 19.72
N ALA A 241 -20.19 -8.41 20.30
CA ALA A 241 -20.03 -8.85 21.67
C ALA A 241 -18.85 -9.83 21.86
N VAL A 242 -18.29 -10.36 20.78
CA VAL A 242 -17.16 -11.29 20.82
C VAL A 242 -15.88 -10.54 21.15
N ALA A 243 -15.11 -11.06 22.08
CA ALA A 243 -13.87 -10.43 22.54
C ALA A 243 -12.89 -10.20 21.39
N LYS A 244 -12.67 -11.23 20.55
CA LYS A 244 -11.75 -11.16 19.39
C LYS A 244 -12.40 -11.76 18.16
N ALA A 245 -12.43 -11.01 17.08
CA ALA A 245 -13.05 -11.42 15.81
C ALA A 245 -12.16 -11.13 14.61
N CYS A 246 -12.16 -12.05 13.65
CA CYS A 246 -11.59 -11.88 12.33
C CYS A 246 -12.72 -11.98 11.30
N LEU A 247 -12.88 -10.95 10.48
CA LEU A 247 -13.78 -10.94 9.32
C LEU A 247 -12.98 -11.30 8.07
N VAL A 248 -13.40 -12.34 7.37
CA VAL A 248 -12.77 -12.79 6.12
C VAL A 248 -13.65 -12.37 4.94
N LEU A 249 -13.05 -11.64 3.99
CA LEU A 249 -13.69 -11.19 2.76
C LEU A 249 -13.02 -11.86 1.56
N GLY A 250 -13.82 -12.42 0.66
CA GLY A 250 -13.36 -13.07 -0.56
C GLY A 250 -13.34 -12.16 -1.79
N THR A 251 -13.08 -12.76 -2.95
CA THR A 251 -13.11 -12.07 -4.26
C THR A 251 -14.53 -11.76 -4.69
N GLU A 252 -14.69 -10.72 -5.52
CA GLU A 252 -15.99 -10.34 -6.10
C GLU A 252 -16.59 -11.39 -7.06
N GLY A 253 -15.77 -12.28 -7.63
CA GLY A 253 -16.23 -13.26 -8.64
C GLY A 253 -16.32 -14.69 -8.16
N GLN A 254 -15.38 -15.11 -7.32
CA GLN A 254 -15.28 -16.51 -6.86
C GLN A 254 -15.67 -16.69 -5.39
N GLY A 255 -15.86 -15.58 -4.65
CA GLY A 255 -16.13 -15.63 -3.22
C GLY A 255 -14.92 -16.05 -2.41
N LEU A 256 -15.16 -16.75 -1.33
CA LEU A 256 -14.17 -17.32 -0.41
C LEU A 256 -13.81 -18.75 -0.82
N SER A 257 -12.62 -19.20 -0.41
CA SER A 257 -12.21 -20.60 -0.57
C SER A 257 -13.09 -21.56 0.25
N ASP A 258 -13.15 -22.83 -0.18
CA ASP A 258 -13.86 -23.87 0.58
C ASP A 258 -13.30 -24.02 2.03
N ASP A 259 -12.01 -23.81 2.21
CA ASP A 259 -11.36 -23.86 3.53
C ASP A 259 -11.86 -22.74 4.44
N ALA A 260 -11.98 -21.52 3.91
CA ALA A 260 -12.54 -20.38 4.63
C ALA A 260 -14.02 -20.63 4.99
N LEU A 261 -14.83 -21.11 4.04
CA LEU A 261 -16.26 -21.38 4.26
C LEU A 261 -16.50 -22.48 5.30
N ARG A 262 -15.63 -23.51 5.35
CA ARG A 262 -15.74 -24.58 6.34
C ARG A 262 -15.32 -24.18 7.75
N ALA A 263 -14.34 -23.30 7.87
CA ALA A 263 -13.74 -22.95 9.16
C ALA A 263 -14.35 -21.72 9.83
N CYS A 264 -15.04 -20.88 9.07
CA CYS A 264 -15.61 -19.64 9.56
C CYS A 264 -17.11 -19.75 9.84
N LYS A 265 -17.61 -18.94 10.75
CA LYS A 265 -19.05 -18.71 10.91
C LYS A 265 -19.51 -17.77 9.79
N PRO A 266 -20.54 -18.12 9.01
CA PRO A 266 -21.00 -17.24 7.97
C PRO A 266 -21.69 -16.00 8.55
N VAL A 267 -21.44 -14.84 7.95
CA VAL A 267 -22.15 -13.57 8.21
C VAL A 267 -22.62 -12.99 6.89
N ALA A 268 -23.83 -12.48 6.86
CA ALA A 268 -24.39 -11.84 5.67
C ALA A 268 -24.95 -10.45 5.97
N ILE A 269 -25.03 -9.64 4.94
CA ILE A 269 -25.77 -8.38 4.96
C ILE A 269 -27.15 -8.68 4.36
N PRO A 270 -28.26 -8.47 5.10
CA PRO A 270 -29.60 -8.67 4.55
C PRO A 270 -29.81 -7.78 3.30
N MET A 271 -30.22 -8.40 2.20
CA MET A 271 -30.47 -7.73 0.94
C MET A 271 -31.90 -8.03 0.45
N SER A 272 -32.46 -7.19 -0.43
CA SER A 272 -33.82 -7.35 -0.97
C SER A 272 -33.97 -8.58 -1.88
N GLY A 273 -32.88 -9.20 -2.31
CA GLY A 273 -32.87 -10.36 -3.21
C GLY A 273 -32.85 -9.98 -4.71
N GLU A 274 -32.87 -8.70 -5.06
CA GLU A 274 -32.72 -8.25 -6.45
C GLU A 274 -31.26 -8.26 -6.94
N MET A 275 -30.31 -8.25 -6.00
CA MET A 275 -28.86 -8.33 -6.26
C MET A 275 -28.27 -9.52 -5.51
N GLU A 276 -27.35 -10.23 -6.18
CA GLU A 276 -26.70 -11.42 -5.60
C GLU A 276 -25.59 -11.05 -4.61
N SER A 277 -24.93 -9.91 -4.82
CA SER A 277 -23.79 -9.46 -3.99
C SER A 277 -23.59 -7.96 -4.05
N LEU A 278 -22.76 -7.45 -3.15
CA LEU A 278 -22.25 -6.08 -3.12
C LEU A 278 -20.76 -6.05 -3.51
N ASN A 279 -20.29 -4.88 -3.96
CA ASN A 279 -18.85 -4.65 -4.06
C ASN A 279 -18.16 -4.96 -2.73
N VAL A 280 -17.02 -5.65 -2.76
CA VAL A 280 -16.32 -6.12 -1.56
C VAL A 280 -15.92 -5.00 -0.60
N GLY A 281 -15.57 -3.81 -1.12
CA GLY A 281 -15.28 -2.63 -0.30
C GLY A 281 -16.50 -2.12 0.46
N ILE A 282 -17.68 -2.17 -0.17
CA ILE A 282 -18.96 -1.79 0.44
C ILE A 282 -19.38 -2.84 1.47
N ALA A 283 -19.41 -4.13 1.09
CA ALA A 283 -19.77 -5.22 2.00
C ALA A 283 -18.87 -5.25 3.24
N GLY A 284 -17.55 -5.16 3.03
CA GLY A 284 -16.58 -5.09 4.12
C GLY A 284 -16.79 -3.87 5.02
N GLY A 285 -17.12 -2.72 4.44
CA GLY A 285 -17.43 -1.50 5.21
C GLY A 285 -18.64 -1.66 6.12
N VAL A 286 -19.73 -2.21 5.62
CA VAL A 286 -20.97 -2.47 6.40
C VAL A 286 -20.68 -3.49 7.51
N LEU A 287 -20.06 -4.63 7.19
CA LEU A 287 -19.76 -5.67 8.18
C LEU A 287 -18.77 -5.18 9.25
N MET A 288 -17.71 -4.46 8.85
CA MET A 288 -16.77 -3.89 9.82
C MET A 288 -17.44 -2.90 10.78
N TYR A 289 -18.41 -2.10 10.30
CA TYR A 289 -19.19 -1.21 11.17
C TYR A 289 -20.06 -2.00 12.16
N LEU A 290 -20.78 -3.02 11.70
CA LEU A 290 -21.65 -3.84 12.54
C LEU A 290 -20.86 -4.65 13.57
N MET A 291 -19.66 -5.11 13.21
CA MET A 291 -18.79 -5.97 14.03
C MET A 291 -17.72 -5.19 14.82
N GLN A 292 -17.70 -3.87 14.79
CA GLN A 292 -16.69 -3.09 15.52
C GLN A 292 -16.77 -3.34 17.05
N ALA A 293 -15.62 -3.34 17.73
CA ALA A 293 -15.58 -3.54 19.17
C ALA A 293 -16.32 -2.42 19.92
N THR A 294 -17.09 -2.79 20.94
CA THR A 294 -17.96 -1.86 21.68
C THR A 294 -17.18 -0.83 22.50
N THR A 295 -15.90 -1.05 22.76
CA THR A 295 -15.09 -0.20 23.63
C THR A 295 -13.63 -0.13 23.16
N LYS A 296 -13.33 0.78 22.27
CA LYS A 296 -12.04 1.50 22.26
C LYS A 296 -12.35 2.98 22.27
N THR A 297 -12.64 3.53 23.45
CA THR A 297 -12.53 4.98 23.64
C THR A 297 -11.05 5.30 23.49
N ARG A 298 -10.71 5.98 22.40
CA ARG A 298 -9.36 6.52 22.15
C ARG A 298 -9.13 7.75 22.98
#